data_1f17cca24ced1849f9d91733680bd844
#
_entry.id   1f17cca24ced1849f9d91733680bd844
#
_cell.length_a   1.000
_cell.length_b   1.000
_cell.length_c   1.000
_cell.angle_alpha   90.00
_cell.angle_beta   90.00
_cell.angle_gamma   90.00
#
_symmetry.space_group_name_H-M   'P 1'
#
loop_
_entity.id
_entity.type
_entity.pdbx_description
1 polymer ?
#
loop_
_entity_poly.entity_id
_entity_poly.type
_entity_poly.pdbx_seq_one_letter_code
_entity_poly.pdbx_strand_id
1 'polypeptide(L)'
;MTVTSRRNPWGRRFAASLKLCLVLSLALGEGVRPAIAADVPFRTSVVHIQVEGKDLKDVLRDFAASQGVVASVAGDVHGAVSGRFDMSPRRFLDTLASTFGFVWFYDGSVLSISSASDVTRRVIHLDFAGTRELRSTLAQMGLENKRFPVVYDPSMGAALVTGPSQYVALVDDLASRLDQNANRRVGTEVRIFPLKHGWAADHDVVIDGKTVTVPGVARVLADMYHADGDDANGNPGLGASTMTPGMERQTPMTDAAGGTGGGSPFSGAGSGGVN
;
A
#
# COMPACT_ATOMS: atom_id res chain seq x y z
N MET A 1 -81.51 -32.25 3.09
CA MET A 1 -80.78 -31.15 3.68
C MET A 1 -79.30 -31.32 3.27
N THR A 2 -78.92 -30.67 2.20
CA THR A 2 -77.54 -30.75 1.60
C THR A 2 -76.80 -29.48 1.99
N VAL A 3 -75.74 -29.61 2.81
CA VAL A 3 -74.85 -28.52 3.22
C VAL A 3 -73.77 -28.34 2.19
N THR A 4 -73.83 -27.24 1.44
CA THR A 4 -72.77 -26.85 0.44
C THR A 4 -71.66 -26.10 1.14
N SER A 5 -70.49 -26.72 1.24
CA SER A 5 -69.26 -26.11 1.74
C SER A 5 -68.72 -25.11 0.70
N ARG A 6 -68.76 -23.80 0.99
CA ARG A 6 -68.12 -22.74 0.23
C ARG A 6 -66.61 -22.79 0.47
N ARG A 7 -65.83 -23.22 -0.54
CA ARG A 7 -64.38 -23.13 -0.56
C ARG A 7 -63.94 -21.66 -0.75
N ASN A 8 -63.24 -21.14 0.21
CA ASN A 8 -62.75 -19.77 0.26
C ASN A 8 -61.53 -19.60 -0.68
N PRO A 9 -61.58 -18.77 -1.76
CA PRO A 9 -60.49 -18.66 -2.74
C PRO A 9 -59.29 -17.80 -2.28
N TRP A 10 -59.36 -17.22 -1.10
CA TRP A 10 -58.33 -16.29 -0.62
C TRP A 10 -57.12 -16.95 0.02
N GLY A 11 -57.22 -18.21 0.44
CA GLY A 11 -56.11 -18.93 1.07
C GLY A 11 -54.91 -19.28 0.12
N ARG A 12 -55.16 -19.34 -1.21
CA ARG A 12 -54.14 -19.76 -2.17
C ARG A 12 -53.19 -18.67 -2.60
N ARG A 13 -53.56 -17.39 -2.46
CA ARG A 13 -52.71 -16.24 -2.85
C ARG A 13 -51.68 -15.88 -1.78
N PHE A 14 -52.01 -16.08 -0.49
CA PHE A 14 -51.06 -15.86 0.59
C PHE A 14 -49.93 -16.92 0.68
N ALA A 15 -50.23 -18.17 0.30
CA ALA A 15 -49.20 -19.24 0.32
C ALA A 15 -48.17 -19.10 -0.79
N ALA A 16 -48.53 -18.50 -1.92
CA ALA A 16 -47.59 -18.27 -3.03
C ALA A 16 -46.63 -17.10 -2.74
N SER A 17 -47.12 -16.05 -2.09
CA SER A 17 -46.27 -14.87 -1.72
C SER A 17 -45.27 -15.21 -0.61
N LEU A 18 -45.65 -16.08 0.34
CA LEU A 18 -44.74 -16.50 1.42
C LEU A 18 -43.58 -17.38 0.90
N LYS A 19 -43.84 -18.22 -0.11
CA LYS A 19 -42.80 -19.04 -0.74
C LYS A 19 -41.84 -18.22 -1.59
N LEU A 20 -42.32 -17.15 -2.23
CA LEU A 20 -41.48 -16.25 -3.02
C LEU A 20 -40.53 -15.41 -2.12
N CYS A 21 -41.02 -14.95 -0.98
CA CYS A 21 -40.17 -14.25 0.00
C CYS A 21 -39.13 -15.17 0.65
N LEU A 22 -39.42 -16.45 0.87
CA LEU A 22 -38.50 -17.40 1.46
C LEU A 22 -37.38 -17.78 0.48
N VAL A 23 -37.67 -17.85 -0.82
CA VAL A 23 -36.62 -18.15 -1.86
C VAL A 23 -35.76 -16.93 -2.12
N LEU A 24 -36.29 -15.71 -2.03
CA LEU A 24 -35.53 -14.48 -2.25
C LEU A 24 -34.60 -14.16 -1.08
N SER A 25 -34.95 -14.55 0.15
CA SER A 25 -34.06 -14.38 1.31
C SER A 25 -32.88 -15.38 1.36
N LEU A 26 -32.98 -16.49 0.63
CA LEU A 26 -31.87 -17.47 0.53
C LEU A 26 -30.80 -17.07 -0.49
N ALA A 27 -31.11 -16.17 -1.43
CA ALA A 27 -30.18 -15.71 -2.47
C ALA A 27 -29.29 -14.53 -2.05
N LEU A 28 -29.57 -13.88 -0.92
CA LEU A 28 -28.80 -12.75 -0.38
C LEU A 28 -27.87 -13.13 0.78
N GLY A 29 -27.75 -14.42 1.06
CA GLY A 29 -26.76 -14.96 2.00
C GLY A 29 -25.39 -15.11 1.36
N GLU A 30 -24.83 -14.06 0.74
CA GLU A 30 -23.39 -14.01 0.52
C GLU A 30 -22.74 -13.90 1.89
N GLY A 31 -22.44 -15.08 2.45
CA GLY A 31 -21.77 -15.21 3.71
C GLY A 31 -20.46 -14.39 3.67
N VAL A 32 -20.38 -13.38 4.52
CA VAL A 32 -19.13 -12.77 4.91
C VAL A 32 -18.24 -13.94 5.35
N ARG A 33 -17.36 -14.40 4.44
CA ARG A 33 -16.35 -15.39 4.78
C ARG A 33 -15.45 -14.70 5.79
N PRO A 34 -15.34 -15.21 7.03
CA PRO A 34 -14.34 -14.69 7.94
C PRO A 34 -12.99 -14.81 7.23
N ALA A 35 -12.23 -13.71 7.15
CA ALA A 35 -10.84 -13.75 6.72
C ALA A 35 -10.14 -14.73 7.67
N ILE A 36 -9.87 -15.92 7.19
CA ILE A 36 -9.10 -16.92 7.93
C ILE A 36 -7.67 -16.40 7.86
N ALA A 37 -7.12 -16.04 9.03
CA ALA A 37 -5.68 -15.80 9.16
C ALA A 37 -4.95 -16.90 8.37
N ALA A 38 -3.95 -16.54 7.57
CA ALA A 38 -3.25 -17.49 6.71
C ALA A 38 -2.72 -18.62 7.59
N ASP A 39 -3.41 -19.75 7.55
CA ASP A 39 -2.95 -20.93 8.26
C ASP A 39 -1.76 -21.50 7.45
N VAL A 40 -0.75 -21.99 8.14
CA VAL A 40 0.43 -22.55 7.48
C VAL A 40 -0.04 -23.69 6.56
N PRO A 41 0.31 -23.71 5.26
CA PRO A 41 -0.13 -24.72 4.31
C PRO A 41 0.66 -26.03 4.52
N PHE A 42 0.39 -26.71 5.62
CA PHE A 42 1.03 -28.00 5.90
C PHE A 42 0.59 -29.07 4.89
N ARG A 43 1.54 -29.87 4.41
CA ARG A 43 1.27 -30.96 3.46
C ARG A 43 0.48 -32.10 4.06
N THR A 44 0.67 -32.38 5.35
CA THR A 44 0.04 -33.50 6.04
C THR A 44 -0.88 -33.02 7.15
N SER A 45 -1.94 -33.77 7.41
CA SER A 45 -2.84 -33.51 8.53
C SER A 45 -2.29 -34.06 9.86
N VAL A 46 -1.44 -35.08 9.81
CA VAL A 46 -0.81 -35.74 10.93
C VAL A 46 0.67 -35.92 10.66
N VAL A 47 1.47 -35.69 11.69
CA VAL A 47 2.93 -35.87 11.70
C VAL A 47 3.27 -37.03 12.60
N HIS A 48 4.07 -37.96 12.05
CA HIS A 48 4.63 -39.10 12.79
C HIS A 48 6.14 -38.88 12.92
N ILE A 49 6.61 -38.41 14.02
CA ILE A 49 8.03 -38.11 14.27
C ILE A 49 8.48 -38.87 15.51
N GLN A 50 9.57 -39.59 15.38
CA GLN A 50 10.28 -40.21 16.47
C GLN A 50 11.71 -39.69 16.47
N VAL A 51 12.12 -39.05 17.57
CA VAL A 51 13.46 -38.47 17.75
C VAL A 51 14.01 -38.83 19.10
N GLU A 52 15.33 -38.95 19.20
CA GLU A 52 16.03 -39.25 20.42
C GLU A 52 17.28 -38.36 20.53
N GLY A 53 17.32 -37.47 21.50
CA GLY A 53 18.44 -36.55 21.74
C GLY A 53 18.83 -35.62 20.62
N LYS A 54 17.91 -35.34 19.66
CA LYS A 54 18.20 -34.51 18.49
C LYS A 54 18.11 -33.03 18.82
N ASP A 55 19.00 -32.21 18.22
CA ASP A 55 18.95 -30.76 18.37
C ASP A 55 17.61 -30.18 17.89
N LEU A 56 17.04 -29.26 18.68
CA LEU A 56 15.74 -28.66 18.42
C LEU A 56 15.69 -27.94 17.06
N LYS A 57 16.76 -27.24 16.67
CA LYS A 57 16.82 -26.55 15.37
C LYS A 57 16.75 -27.53 14.20
N ASP A 58 17.44 -28.65 14.34
CA ASP A 58 17.43 -29.69 13.29
C ASP A 58 16.07 -30.36 13.20
N VAL A 59 15.41 -30.63 14.33
CA VAL A 59 14.06 -31.16 14.35
C VAL A 59 13.07 -30.18 13.69
N LEU A 60 13.18 -28.89 13.99
CA LEU A 60 12.30 -27.87 13.41
C LEU A 60 12.53 -27.67 11.91
N ARG A 61 13.78 -27.71 11.45
CA ARG A 61 14.12 -27.63 10.04
C ARG A 61 13.64 -28.85 9.26
N ASP A 62 13.88 -30.05 9.77
CA ASP A 62 13.44 -31.29 9.13
C ASP A 62 11.91 -31.37 9.10
N PHE A 63 11.26 -30.97 10.18
CA PHE A 63 9.81 -30.85 10.22
C PHE A 63 9.29 -29.91 9.13
N ALA A 64 9.80 -28.69 9.07
CA ALA A 64 9.39 -27.70 8.07
C ALA A 64 9.64 -28.19 6.65
N ALA A 65 10.79 -28.79 6.39
CA ALA A 65 11.11 -29.41 5.09
C ALA A 65 10.13 -30.52 4.73
N SER A 66 9.75 -31.39 5.68
CA SER A 66 8.77 -32.44 5.48
C SER A 66 7.38 -31.91 5.13
N GLN A 67 7.04 -30.73 5.68
CA GLN A 67 5.78 -30.02 5.40
C GLN A 67 5.84 -29.15 4.14
N GLY A 68 7.01 -29.01 3.51
CA GLY A 68 7.20 -28.19 2.33
C GLY A 68 7.21 -26.69 2.60
N VAL A 69 7.55 -26.32 3.83
CA VAL A 69 7.61 -24.93 4.29
C VAL A 69 9.07 -24.56 4.56
N VAL A 70 9.48 -23.38 4.14
CA VAL A 70 10.80 -22.83 4.50
C VAL A 70 10.75 -22.35 5.94
N ALA A 71 11.71 -22.78 6.78
CA ALA A 71 11.81 -22.31 8.17
C ALA A 71 13.07 -21.49 8.41
N SER A 72 12.91 -20.38 9.10
CA SER A 72 13.97 -19.55 9.68
C SER A 72 13.97 -19.76 11.19
N VAL A 73 15.00 -20.37 11.74
CA VAL A 73 15.13 -20.64 13.18
C VAL A 73 16.22 -19.72 13.73
N ALA A 74 15.85 -18.88 14.70
CA ALA A 74 16.77 -17.95 15.35
C ALA A 74 17.89 -18.68 16.13
N GLY A 75 19.02 -17.99 16.27
CA GLY A 75 20.22 -18.57 16.89
C GLY A 75 20.06 -18.93 18.36
N ASP A 76 19.20 -18.23 19.07
CA ASP A 76 18.92 -18.38 20.51
C ASP A 76 17.91 -19.48 20.84
N VAL A 77 17.29 -20.11 19.84
CA VAL A 77 16.43 -21.29 20.02
C VAL A 77 17.31 -22.53 20.11
N HIS A 78 17.34 -23.19 21.26
CA HIS A 78 18.17 -24.36 21.51
C HIS A 78 17.50 -25.37 22.45
N GLY A 79 17.93 -26.60 22.41
CA GLY A 79 17.42 -27.69 23.23
C GLY A 79 17.62 -29.06 22.57
N ALA A 80 17.40 -30.11 23.32
CA ALA A 80 17.41 -31.49 22.80
C ALA A 80 16.02 -32.09 22.90
N VAL A 81 15.53 -32.62 21.79
CA VAL A 81 14.20 -33.21 21.64
C VAL A 81 14.32 -34.73 21.72
N SER A 82 13.53 -35.34 22.60
CA SER A 82 13.33 -36.79 22.62
C SER A 82 11.86 -37.08 22.77
N GLY A 83 11.36 -38.02 22.00
CA GLY A 83 9.96 -38.41 22.10
C GLY A 83 9.40 -38.97 20.80
N ARG A 84 8.16 -39.46 20.90
CA ARG A 84 7.34 -39.87 19.82
C ARG A 84 6.14 -38.94 19.70
N PHE A 85 5.99 -38.35 18.55
CA PHE A 85 4.93 -37.35 18.27
C PHE A 85 4.03 -37.91 17.17
N ASP A 86 2.73 -37.99 17.50
CA ASP A 86 1.68 -38.45 16.60
C ASP A 86 0.52 -37.47 16.71
N MET A 87 0.63 -36.36 15.98
CA MET A 87 -0.30 -35.25 16.11
C MET A 87 -0.32 -34.34 14.89
N SER A 88 -1.24 -33.38 14.84
CA SER A 88 -1.27 -32.40 13.76
C SER A 88 -0.02 -31.51 13.78
N PRO A 89 0.45 -31.03 12.61
CA PRO A 89 1.64 -30.18 12.47
C PRO A 89 1.61 -28.94 13.38
N ARG A 90 0.48 -28.27 13.46
CA ARG A 90 0.29 -27.10 14.32
C ARG A 90 0.47 -27.46 15.80
N ARG A 91 -0.16 -28.56 16.23
CA ARG A 91 -0.05 -29.02 17.61
C ARG A 91 1.38 -29.43 17.95
N PHE A 92 2.10 -30.01 17.00
CA PHE A 92 3.51 -30.35 17.15
C PHE A 92 4.35 -29.09 17.44
N LEU A 93 4.22 -28.05 16.61
CA LEU A 93 4.89 -26.77 16.84
C LEU A 93 4.49 -26.13 18.17
N ASP A 94 3.21 -26.14 18.52
CA ASP A 94 2.72 -25.56 19.76
C ASP A 94 3.24 -26.31 21.00
N THR A 95 3.34 -27.64 20.92
CA THR A 95 3.90 -28.46 21.99
C THR A 95 5.38 -28.18 22.20
N LEU A 96 6.16 -28.14 21.10
CA LEU A 96 7.58 -27.80 21.21
C LEU A 96 7.78 -26.34 21.65
N ALA A 97 6.96 -25.40 21.16
CA ALA A 97 7.03 -24.01 21.57
C ALA A 97 6.81 -23.81 23.06
N SER A 98 5.82 -24.49 23.64
CA SER A 98 5.55 -24.46 25.08
C SER A 98 6.63 -25.13 25.92
N THR A 99 7.27 -26.19 25.37
CA THR A 99 8.30 -26.94 26.09
C THR A 99 9.65 -26.22 26.11
N PHE A 100 10.03 -25.63 24.98
CA PHE A 100 11.36 -25.04 24.80
C PHE A 100 11.36 -23.50 24.83
N GLY A 101 10.20 -22.85 25.05
CA GLY A 101 10.11 -21.41 25.21
C GLY A 101 10.40 -20.61 23.94
N PHE A 102 9.94 -21.09 22.79
CA PHE A 102 10.00 -20.33 21.56
C PHE A 102 8.61 -19.92 21.07
N VAL A 103 8.57 -18.95 20.16
CA VAL A 103 7.37 -18.50 19.45
C VAL A 103 7.57 -18.68 17.94
N TRP A 104 6.49 -18.85 17.23
CA TRP A 104 6.55 -19.00 15.77
C TRP A 104 5.40 -18.26 15.08
N PHE A 105 5.66 -17.77 13.88
CA PHE A 105 4.65 -17.20 12.98
C PHE A 105 4.99 -17.55 11.53
N TYR A 106 3.99 -17.46 10.68
CA TYR A 106 4.14 -17.67 9.24
C TYR A 106 3.72 -16.40 8.50
N ASP A 107 4.60 -15.89 7.64
CA ASP A 107 4.39 -14.64 6.90
C ASP A 107 3.74 -14.85 5.52
N GLY A 108 3.35 -16.08 5.18
CA GLY A 108 2.88 -16.48 3.86
C GLY A 108 3.94 -17.21 3.02
N SER A 109 5.20 -17.12 3.40
CA SER A 109 6.35 -17.73 2.70
C SER A 109 7.27 -18.50 3.62
N VAL A 110 7.60 -17.92 4.77
CA VAL A 110 8.58 -18.47 5.72
C VAL A 110 7.95 -18.67 7.09
N LEU A 111 8.23 -19.82 7.68
CA LEU A 111 7.93 -20.11 9.08
C LEU A 111 9.08 -19.57 9.94
N SER A 112 8.86 -18.46 10.61
CA SER A 112 9.84 -17.82 11.50
C SER A 112 9.67 -18.32 12.91
N ILE A 113 10.78 -18.76 13.53
CA ILE A 113 10.84 -19.32 14.87
C ILE A 113 11.91 -18.56 15.65
N SER A 114 11.51 -17.93 16.76
CA SER A 114 12.39 -17.15 17.63
C SER A 114 12.13 -17.45 19.11
N SER A 115 13.06 -17.08 19.98
CA SER A 115 12.86 -17.24 21.43
C SER A 115 11.65 -16.43 21.91
N ALA A 116 10.94 -16.94 22.91
CA ALA A 116 9.86 -16.20 23.56
C ALA A 116 10.35 -14.90 24.24
N SER A 117 11.65 -14.83 24.58
CA SER A 117 12.29 -13.60 25.09
C SER A 117 12.44 -12.50 24.05
N ASP A 118 12.38 -12.84 22.75
CA ASP A 118 12.43 -11.87 21.62
C ASP A 118 11.09 -11.15 21.38
N VAL A 119 10.04 -11.54 22.12
CA VAL A 119 8.74 -10.86 21.99
C VAL A 119 8.84 -9.44 22.52
N THR A 120 8.61 -8.50 21.61
CA THR A 120 8.67 -7.06 21.87
C THR A 120 7.31 -6.42 21.66
N ARG A 121 7.20 -5.17 22.12
CA ARG A 121 5.99 -4.37 21.97
C ARG A 121 6.38 -3.01 21.38
N ARG A 122 5.70 -2.60 20.29
CA ARG A 122 6.00 -1.35 19.59
C ARG A 122 4.72 -0.60 19.26
N VAL A 123 4.75 0.71 19.42
CA VAL A 123 3.70 1.62 18.93
C VAL A 123 4.11 2.11 17.55
N ILE A 124 3.22 1.96 16.59
CA ILE A 124 3.37 2.44 15.21
C ILE A 124 2.38 3.57 15.03
N HIS A 125 2.84 4.73 14.58
CA HIS A 125 2.01 5.89 14.25
C HIS A 125 1.79 5.95 12.74
N LEU A 126 0.58 6.37 12.35
CA LEU A 126 0.15 6.58 10.98
C LEU A 126 -0.30 8.05 10.87
N ASP A 127 0.39 8.82 10.02
CA ASP A 127 0.13 10.25 9.84
C ASP A 127 -0.94 10.50 8.77
N PHE A 128 -0.98 9.68 7.72
CA PHE A 128 -1.84 9.85 6.55
C PHE A 128 -2.80 8.66 6.35
N ALA A 129 -2.36 7.44 6.65
CA ALA A 129 -3.19 6.24 6.56
C ALA A 129 -4.04 6.05 7.82
N GLY A 130 -5.23 5.48 7.66
CA GLY A 130 -6.07 5.14 8.81
C GLY A 130 -5.72 3.77 9.42
N THR A 131 -5.85 3.64 10.74
CA THR A 131 -5.67 2.37 11.46
C THR A 131 -6.62 1.27 10.95
N ARG A 132 -7.79 1.64 10.41
CA ARG A 132 -8.74 0.72 9.76
C ARG A 132 -8.14 0.13 8.48
N GLU A 133 -7.43 0.94 7.68
CA GLU A 133 -6.75 0.49 6.46
C GLU A 133 -5.63 -0.49 6.81
N LEU A 134 -4.80 -0.17 7.81
CA LEU A 134 -3.77 -1.08 8.31
C LEU A 134 -4.38 -2.42 8.75
N ARG A 135 -5.45 -2.40 9.54
CA ARG A 135 -6.14 -3.62 9.97
C ARG A 135 -6.64 -4.45 8.80
N SER A 136 -7.32 -3.81 7.83
CA SER A 136 -7.85 -4.52 6.66
C SER A 136 -6.74 -5.14 5.81
N THR A 137 -5.61 -4.45 5.69
CA THR A 137 -4.45 -4.95 4.93
C THR A 137 -3.79 -6.14 5.65
N LEU A 138 -3.59 -6.06 6.98
CA LEU A 138 -3.08 -7.18 7.76
C LEU A 138 -3.98 -8.42 7.65
N ALA A 139 -5.31 -8.23 7.70
CA ALA A 139 -6.27 -9.30 7.53
C ALA A 139 -6.21 -9.92 6.13
N GLN A 140 -6.15 -9.10 5.07
CA GLN A 140 -6.06 -9.55 3.67
C GLN A 140 -4.76 -10.31 3.38
N MET A 141 -3.66 -9.90 4.00
CA MET A 141 -2.37 -10.57 3.88
C MET A 141 -2.25 -11.80 4.80
N GLY A 142 -3.27 -12.09 5.62
CA GLY A 142 -3.24 -13.21 6.56
C GLY A 142 -2.27 -13.03 7.72
N LEU A 143 -1.84 -11.81 7.99
CA LEU A 143 -0.88 -11.49 9.06
C LEU A 143 -1.57 -11.27 10.41
N GLU A 144 -2.89 -11.21 10.46
CA GLU A 144 -3.61 -11.20 11.75
C GLU A 144 -3.36 -12.51 12.51
N ASN A 145 -2.72 -12.41 13.67
CA ASN A 145 -2.42 -13.57 14.50
C ASN A 145 -2.97 -13.37 15.91
N LYS A 146 -3.77 -14.32 16.37
CA LYS A 146 -4.33 -14.29 17.74
C LYS A 146 -3.26 -14.35 18.83
N ARG A 147 -2.07 -14.90 18.53
CA ARG A 147 -0.94 -14.96 19.48
C ARG A 147 -0.22 -13.63 19.60
N PHE A 148 -0.21 -12.84 18.53
CA PHE A 148 0.47 -11.55 18.43
C PHE A 148 -0.55 -10.48 18.13
N PRO A 149 -1.30 -10.01 19.14
CA PRO A 149 -2.39 -9.07 18.94
C PRO A 149 -1.86 -7.70 18.51
N VAL A 150 -2.57 -7.10 17.57
CA VAL A 150 -2.41 -5.70 17.21
C VAL A 150 -3.61 -4.94 17.77
N VAL A 151 -3.35 -3.98 18.63
CA VAL A 151 -4.39 -3.11 19.22
C VAL A 151 -4.36 -1.79 18.47
N TYR A 152 -5.51 -1.38 17.94
CA TYR A 152 -5.65 -0.17 17.12
C TYR A 152 -6.31 0.94 17.91
N ASP A 153 -5.73 2.13 17.86
CA ASP A 153 -6.33 3.36 18.38
C ASP A 153 -6.60 4.33 17.22
N PRO A 154 -7.86 4.42 16.75
CA PRO A 154 -8.21 5.34 15.66
C PRO A 154 -8.11 6.81 16.05
N SER A 155 -8.23 7.14 17.33
CA SER A 155 -8.19 8.52 17.82
C SER A 155 -6.80 9.12 17.79
N MET A 156 -5.79 8.29 18.03
CA MET A 156 -4.38 8.66 17.98
C MET A 156 -3.69 8.34 16.66
N GLY A 157 -4.39 7.70 15.72
CA GLY A 157 -3.76 7.21 14.48
C GLY A 157 -2.66 6.18 14.76
N ALA A 158 -2.78 5.39 15.84
CA ALA A 158 -1.72 4.53 16.30
C ALA A 158 -2.15 3.06 16.40
N ALA A 159 -1.17 2.16 16.26
CA ALA A 159 -1.34 0.74 16.48
C ALA A 159 -0.25 0.20 17.40
N LEU A 160 -0.65 -0.52 18.46
CA LEU A 160 0.27 -1.22 19.36
C LEU A 160 0.42 -2.66 18.87
N VAL A 161 1.60 -3.00 18.42
CA VAL A 161 1.96 -4.34 17.93
C VAL A 161 2.74 -5.08 18.99
N THR A 162 2.35 -6.32 19.27
CA THR A 162 3.06 -7.21 20.19
C THR A 162 3.43 -8.49 19.46
N GLY A 163 4.69 -8.89 19.48
CA GLY A 163 5.14 -10.10 18.79
C GLY A 163 6.66 -10.22 18.73
N PRO A 164 7.18 -11.27 18.07
CA PRO A 164 8.60 -11.40 17.77
C PRO A 164 9.12 -10.19 17.00
N SER A 165 10.40 -9.84 17.17
CA SER A 165 11.02 -8.67 16.54
C SER A 165 10.80 -8.65 15.02
N GLN A 166 10.89 -9.79 14.35
CA GLN A 166 10.65 -9.92 12.90
C GLN A 166 9.19 -9.63 12.51
N TYR A 167 8.22 -10.10 13.32
CA TYR A 167 6.81 -9.79 13.08
C TYR A 167 6.51 -8.31 13.26
N VAL A 168 7.05 -7.71 14.34
CA VAL A 168 6.90 -6.27 14.58
C VAL A 168 7.52 -5.45 13.46
N ALA A 169 8.70 -5.83 12.97
CA ALA A 169 9.36 -5.16 11.84
C ALA A 169 8.55 -5.28 10.54
N LEU A 170 7.96 -6.44 10.28
CA LEU A 170 7.11 -6.65 9.11
C LEU A 170 5.86 -5.75 9.13
N VAL A 171 5.19 -5.67 10.29
CA VAL A 171 4.02 -4.79 10.46
C VAL A 171 4.41 -3.31 10.35
N ASP A 172 5.56 -2.92 10.87
CA ASP A 172 6.11 -1.56 10.80
C ASP A 172 6.42 -1.14 9.34
N ASP A 173 7.08 -2.00 8.56
CA ASP A 173 7.34 -1.76 7.14
C ASP A 173 6.03 -1.63 6.34
N LEU A 174 5.07 -2.51 6.59
CA LEU A 174 3.76 -2.44 5.94
C LEU A 174 3.02 -1.14 6.29
N ALA A 175 3.00 -0.75 7.56
CA ALA A 175 2.39 0.49 8.01
C ALA A 175 3.04 1.72 7.37
N SER A 176 4.37 1.74 7.30
CA SER A 176 5.13 2.81 6.64
C SER A 176 4.81 2.92 5.15
N ARG A 177 4.67 1.79 4.43
CA ARG A 177 4.28 1.79 3.01
C ARG A 177 2.85 2.27 2.80
N LEU A 178 1.92 1.87 3.67
CA LEU A 178 0.54 2.35 3.63
C LEU A 178 0.48 3.86 3.84
N ASP A 179 1.21 4.37 4.81
CA ASP A 179 1.26 5.78 5.15
C ASP A 179 1.85 6.62 4.02
N GLN A 180 2.97 6.17 3.42
CA GLN A 180 3.56 6.80 2.23
C GLN A 180 2.61 6.83 1.04
N ASN A 181 1.87 5.74 0.80
CA ASN A 181 0.88 5.68 -0.29
C ASN A 181 -0.31 6.62 -0.01
N ALA A 182 -0.76 6.71 1.24
CA ALA A 182 -1.81 7.64 1.64
C ALA A 182 -1.34 9.10 1.48
N ASN A 183 -0.12 9.42 1.88
CA ASN A 183 0.49 10.75 1.69
C ASN A 183 0.52 11.16 0.21
N ARG A 184 0.90 10.26 -0.71
CA ARG A 184 0.88 10.54 -2.15
C ARG A 184 -0.52 10.87 -2.68
N ARG A 185 -1.56 10.27 -2.10
CA ARG A 185 -2.96 10.56 -2.46
C ARG A 185 -3.43 11.92 -1.94
N VAL A 186 -2.94 12.33 -0.77
CA VAL A 186 -3.26 13.64 -0.16
C VAL A 186 -2.63 14.79 -0.96
N GLY A 187 -1.56 14.54 -1.72
CA GLY A 187 -0.91 15.54 -2.58
C GLY A 187 -1.81 16.14 -3.68
N THR A 188 -3.04 15.65 -3.85
CA THR A 188 -4.07 16.26 -4.73
C THR A 188 -5.07 17.09 -3.90
N GLU A 189 -4.55 17.96 -3.04
CA GLU A 189 -5.40 18.90 -2.30
C GLU A 189 -5.87 20.03 -3.22
N VAL A 190 -7.18 20.18 -3.36
CA VAL A 190 -7.75 21.33 -4.07
C VAL A 190 -7.72 22.54 -3.14
N ARG A 191 -6.84 23.49 -3.41
CA ARG A 191 -6.79 24.77 -2.69
C ARG A 191 -7.52 25.84 -3.50
N ILE A 192 -8.51 26.47 -2.89
CA ILE A 192 -9.25 27.59 -3.49
C ILE A 192 -8.57 28.88 -3.05
N PHE A 193 -8.03 29.61 -4.03
CA PHE A 193 -7.44 30.92 -3.81
C PHE A 193 -8.40 32.00 -4.29
N PRO A 194 -9.05 32.77 -3.40
CA PRO A 194 -9.91 33.90 -3.79
C PRO A 194 -9.05 35.03 -4.35
N LEU A 195 -9.23 35.34 -5.64
CA LEU A 195 -8.55 36.47 -6.27
C LEU A 195 -9.31 37.76 -5.96
N LYS A 196 -8.62 38.76 -5.40
CA LYS A 196 -9.21 40.07 -5.06
C LYS A 196 -9.09 41.09 -6.21
N HIS A 197 -8.03 40.96 -7.03
CA HIS A 197 -7.67 41.96 -8.06
C HIS A 197 -7.26 41.35 -9.37
N GLY A 198 -7.71 40.13 -9.67
CA GLY A 198 -7.40 39.40 -10.90
C GLY A 198 -8.55 38.54 -11.38
N TRP A 199 -8.58 38.24 -12.64
CA TRP A 199 -9.53 37.30 -13.25
C TRP A 199 -8.91 35.91 -13.30
N ALA A 200 -9.65 34.91 -12.90
CA ALA A 200 -9.19 33.52 -12.97
C ALA A 200 -9.15 33.00 -14.42
N ALA A 201 -10.16 33.38 -15.20
CA ALA A 201 -10.26 33.00 -16.61
C ALA A 201 -9.80 34.16 -17.52
N ASP A 202 -9.45 33.83 -18.76
CA ASP A 202 -9.15 34.81 -19.79
C ASP A 202 -10.35 35.74 -20.02
N HIS A 203 -10.08 37.03 -20.27
CA HIS A 203 -11.13 38.01 -20.57
C HIS A 203 -10.70 38.98 -21.65
N ASP A 204 -11.67 39.45 -22.43
CA ASP A 204 -11.43 40.37 -23.52
C ASP A 204 -11.62 41.82 -23.07
N VAL A 205 -10.65 42.64 -23.40
CA VAL A 205 -10.68 44.09 -23.16
C VAL A 205 -10.60 44.80 -24.49
N VAL A 206 -11.48 45.81 -24.69
CA VAL A 206 -11.45 46.65 -25.92
C VAL A 206 -10.62 47.90 -25.65
N ILE A 207 -9.50 48.04 -26.35
CA ILE A 207 -8.59 49.19 -26.27
C ILE A 207 -8.50 49.77 -27.67
N ASP A 208 -8.85 51.03 -27.85
CA ASP A 208 -8.85 51.76 -29.13
C ASP A 208 -9.61 51.02 -30.28
N GLY A 209 -10.75 50.40 -29.94
CA GLY A 209 -11.58 49.68 -30.88
C GLY A 209 -11.03 48.30 -31.27
N LYS A 210 -9.94 47.82 -30.68
CA LYS A 210 -9.38 46.49 -30.83
C LYS A 210 -9.64 45.66 -29.60
N THR A 211 -10.11 44.42 -29.81
CA THR A 211 -10.27 43.45 -28.75
C THR A 211 -8.92 42.80 -28.44
N VAL A 212 -8.47 42.89 -27.20
CA VAL A 212 -7.25 42.27 -26.72
C VAL A 212 -7.64 41.28 -25.62
N THR A 213 -7.31 40.02 -25.77
CA THR A 213 -7.54 38.99 -24.75
C THR A 213 -6.42 39.04 -23.72
N VAL A 214 -6.79 39.30 -22.46
CA VAL A 214 -5.87 39.31 -21.34
C VAL A 214 -5.94 37.93 -20.70
N PRO A 215 -4.80 37.21 -20.57
CA PRO A 215 -4.79 35.87 -19.98
C PRO A 215 -5.13 35.92 -18.52
N GLY A 216 -5.97 34.99 -18.05
CA GLY A 216 -6.31 34.80 -16.65
C GLY A 216 -5.19 34.16 -15.86
N VAL A 217 -5.22 34.32 -14.52
CA VAL A 217 -4.21 33.76 -13.63
C VAL A 217 -4.11 32.22 -13.76
N ALA A 218 -5.24 31.55 -14.00
CA ALA A 218 -5.26 30.09 -14.17
C ALA A 218 -4.44 29.64 -15.38
N ARG A 219 -4.51 30.37 -16.52
CA ARG A 219 -3.73 30.06 -17.71
C ARG A 219 -2.24 30.34 -17.49
N VAL A 220 -1.91 31.48 -16.89
CA VAL A 220 -0.51 31.83 -16.61
C VAL A 220 0.14 30.77 -15.67
N LEU A 221 -0.59 30.31 -14.65
CA LEU A 221 -0.11 29.25 -13.76
C LEU A 221 0.02 27.90 -14.49
N ALA A 222 -0.93 27.54 -15.35
CA ALA A 222 -0.86 26.32 -16.15
C ALA A 222 0.36 26.32 -17.08
N ASP A 223 0.60 27.43 -17.78
CA ASP A 223 1.75 27.59 -18.68
C ASP A 223 3.09 27.51 -17.91
N MET A 224 3.16 28.08 -16.68
CA MET A 224 4.35 27.94 -15.84
C MET A 224 4.57 26.51 -15.34
N TYR A 225 3.49 25.79 -15.04
CA TYR A 225 3.58 24.41 -14.53
C TYR A 225 3.91 23.38 -15.61
N HIS A 226 3.51 23.64 -16.86
CA HIS A 226 3.84 22.79 -18.01
C HIS A 226 5.19 23.12 -18.65
N ALA A 227 5.75 24.30 -18.39
CA ALA A 227 7.07 24.68 -18.90
C ALA A 227 8.23 23.86 -18.30
N ASP A 228 8.05 23.29 -17.08
CA ASP A 228 9.07 22.47 -16.40
C ASP A 228 8.93 20.95 -16.66
N GLY A 229 7.93 20.50 -17.44
CA GLY A 229 7.58 19.08 -17.59
C GLY A 229 7.84 18.45 -18.96
N ASP A 230 8.22 19.19 -19.98
CA ASP A 230 8.18 18.69 -21.38
C ASP A 230 9.49 18.11 -21.93
N ASP A 231 10.50 17.85 -21.10
CA ASP A 231 11.76 17.26 -21.61
C ASP A 231 11.85 15.72 -21.54
N ALA A 232 10.78 14.99 -21.16
CA ALA A 232 10.93 13.56 -20.94
C ALA A 232 10.05 12.62 -21.78
N ASN A 233 9.08 13.08 -22.58
CA ASN A 233 8.36 12.12 -23.41
C ASN A 233 7.65 12.82 -24.59
N GLY A 234 8.24 12.69 -25.76
CA GLY A 234 7.73 13.26 -27.01
C GLY A 234 6.33 12.74 -27.39
N ASN A 235 5.30 13.43 -26.93
CA ASN A 235 3.96 13.33 -27.49
C ASN A 235 3.52 14.73 -27.96
N PRO A 236 3.55 15.03 -29.28
CA PRO A 236 3.11 16.32 -29.81
C PRO A 236 1.58 16.30 -29.93
N GLY A 237 0.91 16.71 -28.88
CA GLY A 237 -0.55 16.76 -28.90
C GLY A 237 -1.13 17.72 -27.90
N LEU A 238 -1.54 18.89 -28.36
CA LEU A 238 -2.31 19.93 -27.69
C LEU A 238 -1.51 21.01 -26.94
N GLY A 239 -0.82 21.85 -27.69
CA GLY A 239 -0.19 23.06 -27.15
C GLY A 239 0.35 23.95 -28.25
N ALA A 240 -0.32 24.04 -29.39
CA ALA A 240 -0.03 25.14 -30.33
C ALA A 240 -0.55 26.43 -29.69
N SER A 241 0.27 27.03 -28.80
CA SER A 241 0.15 28.44 -28.49
C SER A 241 0.28 29.22 -29.76
N THR A 242 -0.85 29.67 -30.33
CA THR A 242 -0.86 30.72 -31.32
C THR A 242 -0.27 31.95 -30.64
N MET A 243 1.04 32.12 -30.79
CA MET A 243 1.68 33.41 -30.50
C MET A 243 0.96 34.46 -31.32
N THR A 244 0.32 35.37 -30.65
CA THR A 244 -0.22 36.58 -31.25
C THR A 244 0.93 37.31 -31.96
N PRO A 245 0.87 37.56 -33.27
CA PRO A 245 1.92 38.32 -33.95
C PRO A 245 1.84 39.78 -33.49
N GLY A 246 2.73 40.23 -32.66
CA GLY A 246 2.75 41.62 -32.21
C GLY A 246 3.65 41.94 -31.02
N MET A 247 4.28 40.98 -30.36
CA MET A 247 5.33 41.30 -29.37
C MET A 247 6.70 41.03 -30.01
N GLU A 248 7.16 42.03 -30.75
CA GLU A 248 8.56 42.16 -31.14
C GLU A 248 9.38 42.30 -29.85
N ARG A 249 10.28 41.35 -29.59
CA ARG A 249 11.27 41.50 -28.53
C ARG A 249 12.08 42.74 -28.87
N GLN A 250 11.92 43.80 -28.09
CA GLN A 250 12.89 44.90 -28.10
C GLN A 250 14.23 44.34 -27.66
N THR A 251 15.13 44.21 -28.63
CA THR A 251 16.55 44.00 -28.35
C THR A 251 17.08 45.23 -27.60
N PRO A 252 17.88 45.04 -26.52
CA PRO A 252 18.49 46.20 -25.86
C PRO A 252 19.33 46.96 -26.90
N MET A 253 19.14 48.26 -26.97
CA MET A 253 20.01 49.19 -27.69
C MET A 253 21.43 49.05 -27.13
N THR A 254 22.30 48.42 -27.88
CA THR A 254 23.76 48.58 -27.70
C THR A 254 24.14 49.85 -28.44
N ASP A 255 24.60 50.82 -27.72
CA ASP A 255 25.20 52.05 -28.21
C ASP A 255 26.31 51.73 -29.22
N ALA A 256 26.10 52.23 -30.46
CA ALA A 256 27.14 52.27 -31.46
C ALA A 256 28.04 53.46 -31.19
N ALA A 257 29.23 53.23 -30.72
CA ALA A 257 30.34 54.19 -30.83
C ALA A 257 31.60 53.46 -31.27
N GLY A 258 32.08 53.77 -32.41
CA GLY A 258 33.16 53.58 -33.23
C GLY A 258 34.50 53.17 -32.64
N GLY A 259 35.32 52.51 -33.49
CA GLY A 259 36.76 52.33 -33.25
C GLY A 259 37.38 51.21 -34.08
N THR A 260 37.95 51.62 -35.17
CA THR A 260 38.85 50.95 -36.08
C THR A 260 40.04 50.27 -35.42
N GLY A 261 40.52 49.14 -35.98
CA GLY A 261 41.95 48.71 -35.93
C GLY A 261 42.11 47.24 -35.47
N GLY A 262 42.38 46.32 -36.36
CA GLY A 262 43.70 45.89 -36.77
C GLY A 262 44.28 44.73 -35.93
N GLY A 263 44.59 43.58 -36.57
CA GLY A 263 45.65 42.72 -36.13
C GLY A 263 45.28 41.26 -35.79
N SER A 264 45.44 40.39 -36.75
CA SER A 264 45.73 38.95 -36.58
C SER A 264 47.15 38.74 -36.04
N PRO A 265 47.70 37.54 -35.95
CA PRO A 265 47.32 36.31 -35.26
C PRO A 265 48.43 35.82 -34.31
N PHE A 266 48.21 34.91 -33.46
CA PHE A 266 49.32 34.08 -32.92
C PHE A 266 48.85 32.67 -32.57
N SER A 267 49.43 31.76 -33.31
CA SER A 267 49.45 30.34 -33.01
C SER A 267 50.47 30.09 -31.88
N GLY A 268 50.22 29.08 -31.07
CA GLY A 268 51.15 28.64 -30.04
C GLY A 268 50.77 27.33 -29.44
N ALA A 269 51.39 26.27 -29.92
CA ALA A 269 51.38 24.92 -29.38
C ALA A 269 52.31 24.83 -28.14
N GLY A 270 52.06 23.80 -27.31
CA GLY A 270 52.93 23.37 -26.22
C GLY A 270 52.15 22.59 -25.19
N SER A 271 52.02 21.26 -25.15
CA SER A 271 53.05 20.23 -24.89
C SER A 271 53.67 20.28 -23.47
N GLY A 272 53.50 19.16 -22.78
CA GLY A 272 54.21 18.76 -21.55
C GLY A 272 53.31 18.70 -20.34
N GLY A 273 53.09 17.60 -19.57
CA GLY A 273 53.97 16.46 -19.33
C GLY A 273 54.20 16.34 -17.82
N VAL A 274 53.85 15.17 -17.33
CA VAL A 274 54.39 14.50 -16.10
C VAL A 274 54.27 15.16 -14.71
N ASN A 275 53.53 14.62 -13.77
CA ASN A 275 53.93 13.63 -12.74
C ASN A 275 52.67 13.18 -11.97
#